data_92dc96c76fe768f00c0fe864f0957e3d
#
_entry.id   92dc96c76fe768f00c0fe864f0957e3d
#
_cell.length_a   1.000
_cell.length_b   1.000
_cell.length_c   1.000
_cell.angle_alpha   90.00
_cell.angle_beta   90.00
_cell.angle_gamma   90.00
#
_symmetry.space_group_name_H-M   'P 1'
#
loop_
_entity.id
_entity.type
_entity.pdbx_description
1 polymer ?
#
loop_
_entity_poly.entity_id
_entity_poly.type
_entity_poly.pdbx_seq_one_letter_code
_entity_poly.pdbx_strand_id
1 'polypeptide(L)'
;MKRVLFFLMALCLCLLNLSAQKVNEAKVKQQINAVASKMKTMQCDFVQTKYLKMLNDKMVSRGKMYYQQSNKLRWEYTYPYTYTFVLNGSRVLISKGKRNDVINVNQSKFFKEIARIMMNSVVGKCLTDSKDFKVSLTEASAEYVATLYPQQKQMKQMFQKIILHFNKQNSTVSKVELIEKKGDRTIIELKNVKSNAPINAKVFGIN
;
A
#
# COMPACT_ATOMS: atom_id res chain seq x y z
N MET A 1 -17.65 -53.95 16.15
CA MET A 1 -16.42 -53.35 15.62
C MET A 1 -16.55 -52.89 14.16
N LYS A 2 -17.08 -53.67 13.22
CA LYS A 2 -17.21 -53.25 11.79
C LYS A 2 -18.11 -52.01 11.56
N ARG A 3 -19.18 -51.82 12.36
CA ARG A 3 -20.10 -50.66 12.25
C ARG A 3 -19.47 -49.33 12.75
N VAL A 4 -18.60 -49.37 13.74
CA VAL A 4 -17.88 -48.17 14.26
C VAL A 4 -16.81 -47.73 13.28
N LEU A 5 -16.16 -48.69 12.61
CA LEU A 5 -15.16 -48.37 11.57
C LEU A 5 -15.78 -47.68 10.34
N PHE A 6 -17.00 -48.04 9.98
CA PHE A 6 -17.75 -47.42 8.87
C PHE A 6 -18.16 -45.98 9.20
N PHE A 7 -18.54 -45.70 10.46
CA PHE A 7 -18.86 -44.33 10.91
C PHE A 7 -17.64 -43.42 10.99
N LEU A 8 -16.47 -43.94 11.39
CA LEU A 8 -15.21 -43.19 11.40
C LEU A 8 -14.72 -42.89 9.98
N MET A 9 -14.89 -43.80 9.03
CA MET A 9 -14.54 -43.59 7.63
C MET A 9 -15.47 -42.62 6.91
N ALA A 10 -16.77 -42.59 7.26
CA ALA A 10 -17.71 -41.59 6.73
C ALA A 10 -17.45 -40.19 7.28
N LEU A 11 -16.99 -40.05 8.53
CA LEU A 11 -16.65 -38.78 9.14
C LEU A 11 -15.36 -38.16 8.53
N CYS A 12 -14.39 -39.00 8.12
CA CYS A 12 -13.18 -38.54 7.43
C CYS A 12 -13.44 -38.03 6.00
N LEU A 13 -14.45 -38.52 5.30
CA LEU A 13 -14.81 -38.07 3.94
C LEU A 13 -15.49 -36.70 3.91
N CYS A 14 -16.06 -36.24 5.02
CA CYS A 14 -16.66 -34.89 5.11
C CYS A 14 -15.66 -33.75 5.29
N LEU A 15 -14.39 -34.04 5.56
CA LEU A 15 -13.35 -33.02 5.80
C LEU A 15 -12.58 -32.57 4.54
N LEU A 16 -12.86 -33.15 3.37
CA LEU A 16 -12.08 -32.92 2.16
C LEU A 16 -12.64 -31.87 1.19
N ASN A 17 -13.71 -31.16 1.55
CA ASN A 17 -14.27 -30.12 0.71
C ASN A 17 -13.99 -28.69 1.23
N LEU A 18 -12.82 -28.41 1.83
CA LEU A 18 -12.31 -27.06 1.87
C LEU A 18 -11.72 -26.73 0.49
N SER A 19 -12.58 -26.62 -0.51
CA SER A 19 -12.22 -25.93 -1.76
C SER A 19 -11.94 -24.50 -1.39
N ALA A 20 -10.67 -24.14 -1.27
CA ALA A 20 -10.26 -22.73 -1.20
C ALA A 20 -10.86 -22.06 -2.44
N GLN A 21 -11.93 -21.31 -2.24
CA GLN A 21 -12.68 -20.66 -3.32
C GLN A 21 -11.70 -19.73 -4.03
N LYS A 22 -11.32 -20.10 -5.26
CA LYS A 22 -10.35 -19.34 -6.05
C LYS A 22 -10.89 -17.94 -6.20
N VAL A 23 -10.14 -16.95 -5.69
CA VAL A 23 -10.51 -15.52 -5.77
C VAL A 23 -10.80 -15.18 -7.23
N ASN A 24 -11.96 -14.58 -7.49
CA ASN A 24 -12.20 -13.97 -8.80
C ASN A 24 -11.41 -12.65 -8.89
N GLU A 25 -10.15 -12.77 -9.30
CA GLU A 25 -9.22 -11.64 -9.38
C GLU A 25 -9.78 -10.47 -10.19
N ALA A 26 -10.47 -10.75 -11.30
CA ALA A 26 -11.03 -9.70 -12.17
C ALA A 26 -12.10 -8.88 -11.43
N LYS A 27 -13.01 -9.57 -10.71
CA LYS A 27 -14.05 -8.92 -9.91
C LYS A 27 -13.46 -8.08 -8.78
N VAL A 28 -12.48 -8.61 -8.06
CA VAL A 28 -11.81 -7.87 -6.96
C VAL A 28 -11.05 -6.67 -7.48
N LYS A 29 -10.29 -6.81 -8.57
CA LYS A 29 -9.59 -5.68 -9.22
C LYS A 29 -10.58 -4.60 -9.65
N GLN A 30 -11.70 -4.98 -10.26
CA GLN A 30 -12.75 -4.05 -10.67
C GLN A 30 -13.35 -3.31 -9.47
N GLN A 31 -13.66 -4.01 -8.39
CA GLN A 31 -14.20 -3.43 -7.15
C GLN A 31 -13.24 -2.41 -6.53
N ILE A 32 -11.97 -2.78 -6.35
CA ILE A 32 -10.94 -1.89 -5.80
C ILE A 32 -10.74 -0.66 -6.70
N ASN A 33 -10.67 -0.87 -8.02
CA ASN A 33 -10.49 0.22 -8.97
C ASN A 33 -11.70 1.17 -9.01
N ALA A 34 -12.93 0.66 -8.85
CA ALA A 34 -14.13 1.49 -8.76
C ALA A 34 -14.12 2.41 -7.53
N VAL A 35 -13.63 1.93 -6.39
CA VAL A 35 -13.44 2.76 -5.18
C VAL A 35 -12.31 3.76 -5.40
N ALA A 36 -11.16 3.32 -5.92
CA ALA A 36 -9.99 4.14 -6.16
C ALA A 36 -10.27 5.31 -7.15
N SER A 37 -11.08 5.08 -8.19
CA SER A 37 -11.42 6.11 -9.18
C SER A 37 -12.35 7.18 -8.62
N LYS A 38 -13.19 6.85 -7.64
CA LYS A 38 -14.10 7.77 -6.95
C LYS A 38 -13.44 8.52 -5.78
N MET A 39 -12.22 8.13 -5.40
CA MET A 39 -11.51 8.73 -4.28
C MET A 39 -10.92 10.07 -4.67
N LYS A 40 -11.51 11.16 -4.18
CA LYS A 40 -11.04 12.54 -4.37
C LYS A 40 -10.00 12.93 -3.33
N THR A 41 -10.23 12.54 -2.09
CA THR A 41 -9.32 12.83 -0.95
C THR A 41 -9.21 11.61 -0.04
N MET A 42 -8.08 11.51 0.66
CA MET A 42 -7.87 10.55 1.74
C MET A 42 -6.97 11.19 2.79
N GLN A 43 -7.29 11.00 4.04
CA GLN A 43 -6.43 11.38 5.16
C GLN A 43 -6.43 10.26 6.20
N CYS A 44 -5.26 10.00 6.77
CA CYS A 44 -5.10 8.98 7.79
C CYS A 44 -3.88 9.26 8.68
N ASP A 45 -3.85 8.60 9.82
CA ASP A 45 -2.63 8.38 10.57
C ASP A 45 -1.93 7.13 10.02
N PHE A 46 -0.61 7.04 10.17
CA PHE A 46 0.12 5.82 9.86
C PHE A 46 1.09 5.43 10.96
N VAL A 47 1.32 4.12 11.08
CA VAL A 47 2.41 3.52 11.84
C VAL A 47 3.28 2.76 10.87
N GLN A 48 4.55 3.12 10.80
CA GLN A 48 5.53 2.44 9.96
C GLN A 48 6.52 1.68 10.84
N THR A 49 6.69 0.39 10.58
CA THR A 49 7.74 -0.43 11.18
C THR A 49 8.69 -0.89 10.08
N LYS A 50 9.96 -0.48 10.17
CA LYS A 50 11.02 -0.95 9.28
C LYS A 50 11.87 -1.96 10.02
N TYR A 51 11.95 -3.18 9.49
CA TYR A 51 12.82 -4.26 9.94
C TYR A 51 14.12 -4.22 9.14
N LEU A 52 15.23 -4.05 9.83
CA LEU A 52 16.58 -3.97 9.27
C LEU A 52 17.23 -5.34 9.38
N LYS A 53 17.26 -6.10 8.28
CA LYS A 53 17.71 -7.50 8.28
C LYS A 53 19.13 -7.65 8.79
N MET A 54 20.06 -6.79 8.35
CA MET A 54 21.47 -6.89 8.73
C MET A 54 21.72 -6.56 10.21
N LEU A 55 20.91 -5.69 10.80
CA LEU A 55 21.06 -5.24 12.19
C LEU A 55 20.22 -6.07 13.16
N ASN A 56 19.37 -6.94 12.65
CA ASN A 56 18.35 -7.67 13.44
C ASN A 56 17.55 -6.73 14.36
N ASP A 57 17.22 -5.55 13.87
CA ASP A 57 16.58 -4.47 14.63
C ASP A 57 15.36 -3.93 13.86
N LYS A 58 14.52 -3.14 14.54
CA LYS A 58 13.35 -2.51 13.96
C LYS A 58 13.26 -1.04 14.35
N MET A 59 12.85 -0.22 13.41
CA MET A 59 12.55 1.19 13.61
C MET A 59 11.06 1.42 13.47
N VAL A 60 10.47 2.10 14.47
CA VAL A 60 9.05 2.48 14.43
C VAL A 60 8.95 3.97 14.23
N SER A 61 8.14 4.37 13.25
CA SER A 61 7.83 5.77 12.96
C SER A 61 6.31 5.95 12.88
N ARG A 62 5.84 7.15 13.18
CA ARG A 62 4.41 7.51 13.10
C ARG A 62 4.25 8.84 12.41
N GLY A 63 3.07 9.04 11.83
CA GLY A 63 2.79 10.30 11.17
C GLY A 63 1.39 10.37 10.59
N LYS A 64 1.23 11.33 9.68
CA LYS A 64 -0.04 11.61 8.99
C LYS A 64 0.15 11.59 7.49
N MET A 65 -0.86 11.13 6.78
CA MET A 65 -0.90 11.15 5.34
C MET A 65 -2.15 11.87 4.85
N TYR A 66 -1.96 12.74 3.85
CA TYR A 66 -3.02 13.44 3.16
C TYR A 66 -2.84 13.25 1.67
N TYR A 67 -3.87 12.79 1.01
CA TYR A 67 -3.95 12.62 -0.43
C TYR A 67 -5.09 13.46 -0.98
N GLN A 68 -4.85 14.11 -2.11
CA GLN A 68 -5.90 14.72 -2.93
C GLN A 68 -5.64 14.38 -4.39
N GLN A 69 -6.70 13.99 -5.09
CA GLN A 69 -6.69 13.73 -6.52
C GLN A 69 -6.05 14.92 -7.27
N SER A 70 -5.43 14.66 -8.42
CA SER A 70 -4.65 15.63 -9.20
C SER A 70 -3.29 15.95 -8.59
N ASN A 71 -2.57 14.90 -8.18
CA ASN A 71 -1.14 14.92 -7.80
C ASN A 71 -0.83 15.74 -6.55
N LYS A 72 -1.62 15.58 -5.48
CA LYS A 72 -1.28 16.14 -4.17
C LYS A 72 -1.15 15.04 -3.13
N LEU A 73 -0.02 14.99 -2.46
CA LEU A 73 0.28 14.06 -1.39
C LEU A 73 1.12 14.79 -0.33
N ARG A 74 0.74 14.70 0.94
CA ARG A 74 1.60 15.03 2.07
C ARG A 74 1.80 13.78 2.89
N TRP A 75 3.05 13.44 3.14
CA TRP A 75 3.48 12.36 4.02
C TRP A 75 4.36 12.96 5.10
N GLU A 76 3.87 12.97 6.33
CA GLU A 76 4.49 13.67 7.44
C GLU A 76 4.78 12.73 8.58
N TYR A 77 6.06 12.55 8.90
CA TYR A 77 6.50 11.85 10.11
C TYR A 77 6.49 12.83 11.29
N THR A 78 5.90 12.40 12.40
CA THR A 78 5.82 13.15 13.66
C THR A 78 6.62 12.48 14.77
N TYR A 79 7.04 11.23 14.61
CA TYR A 79 7.82 10.45 15.56
C TYR A 79 8.69 9.42 14.82
N PRO A 80 9.95 9.16 15.24
CA PRO A 80 10.70 9.81 16.31
C PRO A 80 11.30 11.16 15.90
N TYR A 81 11.24 11.50 14.62
CA TYR A 81 11.77 12.76 14.06
C TYR A 81 10.73 13.39 13.14
N THR A 82 10.84 14.69 12.95
CA THR A 82 10.01 15.41 12.00
C THR A 82 10.63 15.34 10.60
N TYR A 83 9.86 14.79 9.67
CA TYR A 83 10.20 14.74 8.25
C TYR A 83 8.93 14.87 7.44
N THR A 84 8.93 15.73 6.45
CA THR A 84 7.76 15.95 5.62
C THR A 84 8.13 15.85 4.15
N PHE A 85 7.36 15.04 3.43
CA PHE A 85 7.36 14.99 1.98
C PHE A 85 6.02 15.57 1.49
N VAL A 86 6.06 16.57 0.60
CA VAL A 86 4.87 17.10 -0.05
C VAL A 86 5.05 17.05 -1.55
N LEU A 87 4.14 16.37 -2.24
CA LEU A 87 3.96 16.48 -3.68
C LEU A 87 2.79 17.43 -3.93
N ASN A 88 2.97 18.45 -4.74
CA ASN A 88 1.92 19.34 -5.22
C ASN A 88 2.14 19.63 -6.71
N GLY A 89 1.34 18.95 -7.55
CA GLY A 89 1.52 18.98 -9.01
C GLY A 89 2.86 18.37 -9.43
N SER A 90 3.74 19.22 -9.97
CA SER A 90 5.10 18.84 -10.39
C SER A 90 6.20 19.19 -9.38
N ARG A 91 5.86 19.74 -8.23
CA ARG A 91 6.83 20.18 -7.21
C ARG A 91 6.80 19.24 -6.02
N VAL A 92 7.97 18.88 -5.53
CA VAL A 92 8.15 18.08 -4.30
C VAL A 92 8.92 18.95 -3.30
N LEU A 93 8.36 19.11 -2.10
CA LEU A 93 9.05 19.61 -0.93
C LEU A 93 9.52 18.43 -0.08
N ILE A 94 10.80 18.47 0.30
CA ILE A 94 11.38 17.60 1.33
C ILE A 94 11.81 18.50 2.48
N SER A 95 11.16 18.35 3.64
CA SER A 95 11.47 19.11 4.84
C SER A 95 12.04 18.20 5.92
N LYS A 96 13.21 18.55 6.45
CA LYS A 96 13.87 17.82 7.55
C LYS A 96 14.40 18.83 8.57
N GLY A 97 13.70 18.96 9.69
CA GLY A 97 14.02 19.99 10.68
C GLY A 97 13.89 21.40 10.09
N LYS A 98 15.00 22.14 10.06
CA LYS A 98 15.05 23.52 9.50
C LYS A 98 15.37 23.55 8.00
N ARG A 99 15.71 22.40 7.39
CA ARG A 99 16.10 22.33 5.97
C ARG A 99 14.89 21.98 5.10
N ASN A 100 14.69 22.78 4.06
CA ASN A 100 13.67 22.59 3.05
C ASN A 100 14.32 22.50 1.67
N ASP A 101 14.12 21.41 0.97
CA ASP A 101 14.57 21.20 -0.41
C ASP A 101 13.34 21.10 -1.32
N VAL A 102 13.27 21.93 -2.36
CA VAL A 102 12.19 21.88 -3.35
C VAL A 102 12.74 21.37 -4.68
N ILE A 103 12.11 20.32 -5.20
CA ILE A 103 12.52 19.64 -6.44
C ILE A 103 11.36 19.68 -7.44
N ASN A 104 11.67 19.97 -8.71
CA ASN A 104 10.70 19.78 -9.78
C ASN A 104 10.80 18.35 -10.32
N VAL A 105 9.74 17.54 -10.14
CA VAL A 105 9.75 16.13 -10.56
C VAL A 105 9.86 15.95 -12.07
N ASN A 106 9.52 16.97 -12.88
CA ASN A 106 9.65 16.90 -14.33
C ASN A 106 11.11 16.95 -14.80
N GLN A 107 12.02 17.42 -13.96
CA GLN A 107 13.47 17.44 -14.24
C GLN A 107 14.14 16.09 -14.03
N SER A 108 13.44 15.12 -13.41
CA SER A 108 13.94 13.78 -13.15
C SER A 108 12.87 12.73 -13.44
N LYS A 109 13.11 11.94 -14.49
CA LYS A 109 12.25 10.81 -14.84
C LYS A 109 12.05 9.85 -13.66
N PHE A 110 13.09 9.67 -12.83
CA PHE A 110 13.04 8.82 -11.64
C PHE A 110 12.06 9.36 -10.59
N PHE A 111 12.17 10.64 -10.20
CA PHE A 111 11.26 11.23 -9.21
C PHE A 111 9.81 11.28 -9.69
N LYS A 112 9.60 11.58 -10.98
CA LYS A 112 8.27 11.55 -11.59
C LYS A 112 7.62 10.18 -11.47
N GLU A 113 8.39 9.13 -11.73
CA GLU A 113 7.90 7.75 -11.68
C GLU A 113 7.61 7.29 -10.25
N ILE A 114 8.50 7.60 -9.29
CA ILE A 114 8.27 7.29 -7.87
C ILE A 114 7.01 8.00 -7.35
N ALA A 115 6.84 9.28 -7.65
CA ALA A 115 5.66 10.05 -7.24
C ALA A 115 4.37 9.41 -7.82
N ARG A 116 4.37 9.03 -9.09
CA ARG A 116 3.24 8.36 -9.75
C ARG A 116 2.90 7.03 -9.08
N ILE A 117 3.91 6.20 -8.80
CA ILE A 117 3.72 4.91 -8.14
C ILE A 117 3.17 5.10 -6.72
N MET A 118 3.72 6.03 -5.94
CA MET A 118 3.21 6.34 -4.60
C MET A 118 1.74 6.76 -4.66
N MET A 119 1.38 7.68 -5.57
CA MET A 119 0.00 8.15 -5.72
C MET A 119 -0.96 7.02 -6.09
N ASN A 120 -0.55 6.16 -7.02
CA ASN A 120 -1.38 5.03 -7.46
C ASN A 120 -1.50 3.95 -6.36
N SER A 121 -0.44 3.73 -5.58
CA SER A 121 -0.45 2.73 -4.50
C SER A 121 -1.35 3.14 -3.33
N VAL A 122 -1.33 4.42 -2.94
CA VAL A 122 -2.17 4.95 -1.84
C VAL A 122 -3.66 4.70 -2.09
N VAL A 123 -4.11 4.81 -3.33
CA VAL A 123 -5.53 4.62 -3.69
C VAL A 123 -5.84 3.24 -4.30
N GLY A 124 -4.84 2.39 -4.53
CA GLY A 124 -5.02 1.05 -5.12
C GLY A 124 -5.12 1.02 -6.64
N LYS A 125 -4.92 2.13 -7.36
CA LYS A 125 -4.92 2.17 -8.84
C LYS A 125 -3.82 1.33 -9.49
N CYS A 126 -2.75 1.01 -8.76
CA CYS A 126 -1.64 0.19 -9.26
C CYS A 126 -2.03 -1.25 -9.62
N LEU A 127 -3.22 -1.73 -9.24
CA LEU A 127 -3.68 -3.09 -9.56
C LEU A 127 -4.04 -3.28 -11.05
N THR A 128 -4.33 -2.22 -11.76
CA THR A 128 -4.75 -2.24 -13.17
C THR A 128 -3.67 -1.82 -14.14
N ASP A 129 -2.58 -1.24 -13.65
CA ASP A 129 -1.44 -0.82 -14.49
C ASP A 129 -0.43 -1.97 -14.65
N SER A 130 -0.60 -2.77 -15.70
CA SER A 130 0.25 -3.92 -16.00
C SER A 130 1.68 -3.56 -16.41
N LYS A 131 1.96 -2.29 -16.73
CA LYS A 131 3.30 -1.84 -17.14
C LYS A 131 4.26 -1.77 -15.94
N ASP A 132 3.74 -1.45 -14.76
CA ASP A 132 4.56 -1.27 -13.57
C ASP A 132 4.74 -2.55 -12.78
N PHE A 133 3.66 -3.34 -12.67
CA PHE A 133 3.64 -4.51 -11.80
C PHE A 133 2.94 -5.71 -12.44
N LYS A 134 3.51 -6.90 -12.22
CA LYS A 134 2.75 -8.14 -12.31
C LYS A 134 2.04 -8.32 -10.98
N VAL A 135 0.71 -8.45 -10.99
CA VAL A 135 -0.13 -8.51 -9.80
C VAL A 135 -0.67 -9.91 -9.60
N SER A 136 -0.59 -10.41 -8.37
CA SER A 136 -1.28 -11.62 -7.89
C SER A 136 -2.19 -11.24 -6.73
N LEU A 137 -3.43 -11.72 -6.74
CA LEU A 137 -4.42 -11.49 -5.69
C LEU A 137 -4.71 -12.77 -4.92
N THR A 138 -4.74 -12.64 -3.60
CA THR A 138 -5.22 -13.67 -2.68
C THR A 138 -6.27 -13.07 -1.75
N GLU A 139 -7.05 -13.94 -1.12
CA GLU A 139 -8.11 -13.56 -0.20
C GLU A 139 -7.80 -14.11 1.19
N ALA A 140 -7.87 -13.26 2.20
CA ALA A 140 -7.90 -13.61 3.61
C ALA A 140 -9.29 -13.33 4.19
N SER A 141 -9.54 -13.67 5.44
CA SER A 141 -10.87 -13.55 6.06
C SER A 141 -11.45 -12.13 5.95
N ALA A 142 -10.69 -11.11 6.29
CA ALA A 142 -11.12 -9.70 6.36
C ALA A 142 -10.51 -8.80 5.28
N GLU A 143 -9.61 -9.30 4.44
CA GLU A 143 -8.87 -8.49 3.47
C GLU A 143 -8.61 -9.21 2.15
N TYR A 144 -8.47 -8.42 1.07
CA TYR A 144 -7.83 -8.85 -0.16
C TYR A 144 -6.36 -8.45 -0.11
N VAL A 145 -5.48 -9.35 -0.53
CA VAL A 145 -4.04 -9.14 -0.50
C VAL A 145 -3.50 -9.17 -1.93
N ALA A 146 -3.00 -8.03 -2.39
CA ALA A 146 -2.38 -7.89 -3.69
C ALA A 146 -0.86 -7.89 -3.56
N THR A 147 -0.20 -8.87 -4.18
CA THR A 147 1.26 -8.92 -4.29
C THR A 147 1.66 -8.37 -5.65
N LEU A 148 2.43 -7.28 -5.63
CA LEU A 148 2.90 -6.55 -6.79
C LEU A 148 4.38 -6.83 -7.03
N TYR A 149 4.72 -7.45 -8.15
CA TYR A 149 6.09 -7.72 -8.58
C TYR A 149 6.52 -6.64 -9.58
N PRO A 150 7.52 -5.79 -9.25
CA PRO A 150 7.96 -4.71 -10.12
C PRO A 150 8.38 -5.21 -11.50
N GLN A 151 7.98 -4.49 -12.57
CA GLN A 151 8.41 -4.77 -13.95
C GLN A 151 9.50 -3.79 -14.40
N GLN A 152 9.47 -2.56 -13.93
CA GLN A 152 10.44 -1.52 -14.28
C GLN A 152 11.80 -1.80 -13.62
N LYS A 153 12.90 -1.63 -14.38
CA LYS A 153 14.29 -1.93 -13.95
C LYS A 153 14.65 -1.24 -12.62
N GLN A 154 14.33 0.03 -12.50
CA GLN A 154 14.64 0.82 -11.30
C GLN A 154 13.93 0.30 -10.06
N MET A 155 12.65 -0.05 -10.19
CA MET A 155 11.86 -0.62 -9.08
C MET A 155 12.34 -2.03 -8.72
N LYS A 156 12.73 -2.85 -9.70
CA LYS A 156 13.33 -4.17 -9.48
C LYS A 156 14.64 -4.11 -8.69
N GLN A 157 15.40 -3.02 -8.83
CA GLN A 157 16.64 -2.81 -8.06
C GLN A 157 16.36 -2.49 -6.59
N MET A 158 15.23 -1.86 -6.29
CA MET A 158 14.86 -1.44 -4.93
C MET A 158 14.05 -2.52 -4.21
N PHE A 159 13.05 -3.08 -4.86
CA PHE A 159 12.08 -3.98 -4.23
C PHE A 159 12.02 -5.35 -4.89
N GLN A 160 11.85 -6.38 -4.06
CA GLN A 160 11.49 -7.72 -4.53
C GLN A 160 9.99 -7.75 -4.86
N LYS A 161 9.17 -7.20 -3.96
CA LYS A 161 7.72 -7.10 -4.10
C LYS A 161 7.16 -6.03 -3.17
N ILE A 162 5.97 -5.54 -3.52
CA ILE A 162 5.14 -4.69 -2.69
C ILE A 162 3.85 -5.45 -2.42
N ILE A 163 3.35 -5.43 -1.19
CA ILE A 163 2.11 -6.11 -0.82
C ILE A 163 1.13 -5.04 -0.32
N LEU A 164 -0.05 -4.99 -0.92
CA LEU A 164 -1.14 -4.12 -0.52
C LEU A 164 -2.26 -4.95 0.08
N HIS A 165 -2.70 -4.55 1.26
CA HIS A 165 -3.84 -5.12 1.95
C HIS A 165 -5.03 -4.18 1.80
N PHE A 166 -6.14 -4.70 1.32
CA PHE A 166 -7.38 -3.96 1.14
C PHE A 166 -8.44 -4.51 2.08
N ASN A 167 -9.02 -3.64 2.87
CA ASN A 167 -10.17 -4.00 3.69
C ASN A 167 -11.36 -4.41 2.79
N LYS A 168 -11.95 -5.59 3.02
CA LYS A 168 -13.06 -6.10 2.19
C LYS A 168 -14.34 -5.27 2.27
N GLN A 169 -14.60 -4.61 3.40
CA GLN A 169 -15.83 -3.84 3.61
C GLN A 169 -15.88 -2.58 2.74
N ASN A 170 -14.74 -1.91 2.55
CA ASN A 170 -14.69 -0.62 1.87
C ASN A 170 -13.71 -0.57 0.69
N SER A 171 -12.98 -1.67 0.44
CA SER A 171 -11.99 -1.81 -0.65
C SER A 171 -10.89 -0.74 -0.66
N THR A 172 -10.59 -0.14 0.50
CA THR A 172 -9.48 0.81 0.65
C THR A 172 -8.24 0.11 1.18
N VAL A 173 -7.06 0.68 0.88
CA VAL A 173 -5.79 0.20 1.41
C VAL A 173 -5.77 0.41 2.93
N SER A 174 -5.46 -0.65 3.67
CA SER A 174 -5.31 -0.65 5.13
C SER A 174 -3.88 -0.82 5.58
N LYS A 175 -3.06 -1.55 4.77
CA LYS A 175 -1.65 -1.83 5.08
C LYS A 175 -0.85 -1.96 3.79
N VAL A 176 0.40 -1.50 3.83
CA VAL A 176 1.39 -1.65 2.76
C VAL A 176 2.62 -2.33 3.32
N GLU A 177 3.17 -3.32 2.60
CA GLU A 177 4.44 -3.93 2.92
C GLU A 177 5.40 -3.78 1.74
N LEU A 178 6.59 -3.27 2.03
CA LEU A 178 7.68 -3.14 1.07
C LEU A 178 8.75 -4.16 1.41
N ILE A 179 9.03 -5.09 0.49
CA ILE A 179 10.11 -6.07 0.65
C ILE A 179 11.25 -5.63 -0.24
N GLU A 180 12.31 -5.13 0.37
CA GLU A 180 13.47 -4.59 -0.32
C GLU A 180 14.39 -5.71 -0.86
N LYS A 181 15.16 -5.41 -1.91
CA LYS A 181 16.12 -6.37 -2.49
C LYS A 181 17.18 -6.83 -1.49
N LYS A 182 17.59 -5.96 -0.57
CA LYS A 182 18.57 -6.25 0.47
C LYS A 182 18.00 -7.05 1.65
N GLY A 183 16.70 -7.33 1.63
CA GLY A 183 15.99 -8.13 2.63
C GLY A 183 15.36 -7.33 3.75
N ASP A 184 15.50 -6.02 3.77
CA ASP A 184 14.75 -5.16 4.68
C ASP A 184 13.26 -5.23 4.35
N ARG A 185 12.42 -5.08 5.37
CA ARG A 185 10.96 -5.08 5.24
C ARG A 185 10.39 -3.85 5.94
N THR A 186 9.58 -3.09 5.22
CA THR A 186 8.83 -1.98 5.79
C THR A 186 7.34 -2.31 5.78
N ILE A 187 6.70 -2.19 6.93
CA ILE A 187 5.24 -2.34 7.08
C ILE A 187 4.67 -0.98 7.43
N ILE A 188 3.65 -0.54 6.71
CA ILE A 188 2.94 0.71 6.94
C ILE A 188 1.47 0.37 7.17
N GLU A 189 0.98 0.58 8.37
CA GLU A 189 -0.43 0.43 8.73
C GLU A 189 -1.13 1.78 8.67
N LEU A 190 -2.23 1.88 7.93
CA LEU A 190 -3.06 3.07 7.84
C LEU A 190 -4.19 2.99 8.87
N LYS A 191 -4.31 4.02 9.69
CA LYS A 191 -5.29 4.09 10.79
C LYS A 191 -6.16 5.34 10.64
N ASN A 192 -7.37 5.30 11.17
CA ASN A 192 -8.29 6.44 11.16
C ASN A 192 -8.53 7.00 9.73
N VAL A 193 -8.63 6.10 8.75
CA VAL A 193 -8.78 6.47 7.34
C VAL A 193 -10.10 7.18 7.11
N LYS A 194 -10.04 8.41 6.56
CA LYS A 194 -11.18 9.20 6.13
C LYS A 194 -11.07 9.45 4.63
N SER A 195 -11.97 8.89 3.86
CA SER A 195 -12.05 9.05 2.40
C SER A 195 -13.08 10.11 2.04
N ASN A 196 -12.77 10.91 1.01
CA ASN A 196 -13.63 11.97 0.47
C ASN A 196 -14.04 13.06 1.48
N ALA A 197 -13.34 13.17 2.62
CA ALA A 197 -13.50 14.27 3.54
C ALA A 197 -12.75 15.53 3.04
N PRO A 198 -13.24 16.74 3.33
CA PRO A 198 -12.57 17.97 2.92
C PRO A 198 -11.18 18.08 3.57
N ILE A 199 -10.20 18.51 2.78
CA ILE A 199 -8.82 18.79 3.24
C ILE A 199 -8.52 20.26 2.96
N ASN A 200 -7.99 20.97 3.95
CA ASN A 200 -7.55 22.34 3.75
C ASN A 200 -6.39 22.38 2.74
N ALA A 201 -6.51 23.17 1.68
CA ALA A 201 -5.50 23.27 0.63
C ALA A 201 -4.10 23.68 1.13
N LYS A 202 -4.00 24.41 2.26
CA LYS A 202 -2.74 24.80 2.89
C LYS A 202 -1.89 23.60 3.33
N VAL A 203 -2.52 22.43 3.56
CA VAL A 203 -1.82 21.18 3.91
C VAL A 203 -0.79 20.80 2.84
N PHE A 204 -1.04 21.15 1.58
CA PHE A 204 -0.14 20.85 0.46
C PHE A 204 0.78 22.03 0.07
N GLY A 205 0.94 23.03 0.94
CA GLY A 205 1.85 24.15 0.73
C GLY A 205 3.31 23.70 0.55
N ILE A 206 4.03 24.38 -0.33
CA ILE A 206 5.45 24.12 -0.68
C ILE A 206 6.29 25.41 -0.44
N ASN A 207 5.86 26.23 0.48
CA ASN A 207 6.57 27.48 0.83
C ASN A 207 7.55 27.23 1.97
#